data_ea0f7bd2a66a61e85871f0ec1c0a864b
#
_entry.id   ea0f7bd2a66a61e85871f0ec1c0a864b
#
_cell.length_a   1.000
_cell.length_b   1.000
_cell.length_c   1.000
_cell.angle_alpha   90.00
_cell.angle_beta   90.00
_cell.angle_gamma   90.00
#
_symmetry.space_group_name_H-M   'P 1'
#
loop_
_entity.id
_entity.type
_entity.pdbx_description
1 polymer ?
#
loop_
_entity_poly.entity_id
_entity_poly.type
_entity_poly.pdbx_seq_one_letter_code
_entity_poly.pdbx_strand_id
1 'polypeptide(L)'
;MKENSKKKHIKGLRPEGHPKDEIYQVNGVVYLESDLKLAHLRILMAIINRLQNAIHYKITRARRNSSLPAAYLPPKGEICNFGPTRTIEIPVKDFHMGRNNGARLRLYLSELQTTHCMFPDKSRFAGLIAGFTFPAYSTTVRIHLLDKMVSRLLLTEEGYSYYSHSSALTLTNKYTVRLYWMICSWRGKGGFVITLDNFKRILSLSEAYDRFDNIVSRVIRPAQQELQEKFPIWFLFRAYDTAGHKRLVFKVKIRLSEEERNRKTNEARDICFGLLSEMGAMPDTISGIFRRLEYEDLKPFMNKLVELSGYIKNSPSIRDRDSYIHASLDQWFEDWTLRYQELSEDQEK
;
A
#
# COMPACT_ATOMS: atom_id res chain seq x y z
N MET A 1 32.57 -19.27 33.99
CA MET A 1 31.11 -19.35 33.92
C MET A 1 30.69 -18.82 32.59
N LYS A 2 30.24 -19.70 31.66
CA LYS A 2 29.75 -19.29 30.32
C LYS A 2 28.26 -19.06 30.44
N GLU A 3 27.85 -17.82 30.35
CA GLU A 3 26.43 -17.44 30.27
C GLU A 3 25.87 -17.87 28.92
N ASN A 4 25.12 -18.98 28.93
CA ASN A 4 24.30 -19.42 27.83
C ASN A 4 23.04 -18.51 27.75
N SER A 5 23.14 -17.38 27.05
CA SER A 5 21.96 -16.62 26.70
C SER A 5 21.18 -17.39 25.62
N LYS A 6 20.24 -18.23 26.04
CA LYS A 6 19.23 -18.82 25.17
C LYS A 6 18.48 -17.68 24.48
N LYS A 7 18.84 -17.39 23.23
CA LYS A 7 18.00 -16.57 22.34
C LYS A 7 16.61 -17.23 22.25
N LYS A 8 15.66 -16.75 23.03
CA LYS A 8 14.25 -17.09 22.84
C LYS A 8 13.89 -16.65 21.42
N HIS A 9 13.78 -17.61 20.51
CA HIS A 9 13.10 -17.39 19.23
C HIS A 9 11.66 -17.04 19.55
N ILE A 10 11.35 -15.75 19.52
CA ILE A 10 9.97 -15.27 19.57
C ILE A 10 9.36 -15.73 18.23
N LYS A 11 8.53 -16.78 18.27
CA LYS A 11 7.71 -17.20 17.11
C LYS A 11 6.95 -15.97 16.62
N GLY A 12 7.16 -15.61 15.35
CA GLY A 12 6.67 -14.37 14.76
C GLY A 12 5.17 -14.19 14.96
N LEU A 13 4.83 -13.03 15.44
CA LEU A 13 3.45 -12.51 15.55
C LEU A 13 2.89 -12.17 14.17
N ARG A 14 2.83 -13.16 13.26
CA ARG A 14 2.03 -12.98 12.03
C ARG A 14 0.56 -13.17 12.41
N PRO A 15 -0.36 -12.33 11.92
CA PRO A 15 -1.78 -12.61 12.05
C PRO A 15 -2.07 -14.01 11.53
N GLU A 16 -2.82 -14.82 12.29
CA GLU A 16 -3.20 -16.16 11.85
C GLU A 16 -3.92 -16.08 10.49
N GLY A 17 -3.51 -16.91 9.52
CA GLY A 17 -4.10 -17.00 8.20
C GLY A 17 -3.40 -16.18 7.10
N HIS A 18 -2.38 -15.36 7.38
CA HIS A 18 -1.66 -14.64 6.32
C HIS A 18 -0.55 -15.48 5.69
N PRO A 19 -0.44 -15.50 4.33
CA PRO A 19 0.63 -16.18 3.62
C PRO A 19 2.02 -15.70 4.08
N LYS A 20 2.98 -16.63 4.17
CA LYS A 20 4.35 -16.32 4.61
C LYS A 20 5.06 -15.29 3.73
N ASP A 21 4.63 -15.14 2.49
CA ASP A 21 5.19 -14.24 1.50
C ASP A 21 4.61 -12.80 1.58
N GLU A 22 3.53 -12.59 2.32
CA GLU A 22 2.97 -11.23 2.47
C GLU A 22 3.80 -10.39 3.42
N ILE A 23 4.16 -9.19 2.99
CA ILE A 23 4.76 -8.16 3.83
C ILE A 23 3.82 -6.97 3.98
N TYR A 24 3.83 -6.38 5.16
CA TYR A 24 3.10 -5.15 5.50
C TYR A 24 4.01 -3.95 5.35
N GLN A 25 3.49 -2.90 4.74
CA GLN A 25 4.20 -1.66 4.49
C GLN A 25 3.32 -0.48 4.89
N VAL A 26 3.88 0.45 5.66
CA VAL A 26 3.17 1.68 6.06
C VAL A 26 2.91 2.58 4.85
N ASN A 27 1.76 3.25 4.83
CA ASN A 27 1.36 4.09 3.72
C ASN A 27 2.32 5.28 3.51
N GLY A 28 2.99 5.75 4.56
CA GLY A 28 4.03 6.75 4.44
C GLY A 28 5.14 6.39 3.44
N VAL A 29 5.49 5.09 3.33
CA VAL A 29 6.47 4.60 2.34
C VAL A 29 5.87 4.49 0.94
N VAL A 30 4.58 4.13 0.82
CA VAL A 30 3.88 4.08 -0.48
C VAL A 30 3.94 5.43 -1.18
N TYR A 31 3.71 6.50 -0.43
CA TYR A 31 3.66 7.89 -0.94
C TYR A 31 4.95 8.68 -0.69
N LEU A 32 6.05 8.01 -0.38
CA LEU A 32 7.36 8.61 -0.22
C LEU A 32 7.80 9.32 -1.51
N GLU A 33 8.11 10.61 -1.43
CA GLU A 33 8.66 11.39 -2.54
C GLU A 33 10.19 11.23 -2.55
N SER A 34 10.70 10.53 -3.54
CA SER A 34 12.14 10.29 -3.70
C SER A 34 12.44 9.67 -5.07
N ASP A 35 13.53 10.10 -5.71
CA ASP A 35 13.98 9.50 -6.97
C ASP A 35 14.75 8.19 -6.72
N LEU A 36 13.99 7.14 -6.47
CA LEU A 36 14.51 5.80 -6.22
C LEU A 36 14.62 5.00 -7.51
N LYS A 37 15.81 4.44 -7.76
CA LYS A 37 16.04 3.42 -8.78
C LYS A 37 15.37 2.10 -8.35
N LEU A 38 15.16 1.19 -9.29
CA LEU A 38 14.61 -0.15 -8.97
C LEU A 38 15.44 -0.89 -7.91
N ALA A 39 16.78 -0.78 -7.98
CA ALA A 39 17.65 -1.37 -6.97
C ALA A 39 17.43 -0.77 -5.57
N HIS A 40 17.21 0.55 -5.48
CA HIS A 40 16.88 1.22 -4.21
C HIS A 40 15.55 0.71 -3.63
N LEU A 41 14.54 0.52 -4.48
CA LEU A 41 13.24 -0.03 -4.07
C LEU A 41 13.39 -1.47 -3.54
N ARG A 42 14.23 -2.30 -4.18
CA ARG A 42 14.54 -3.66 -3.68
C ARG A 42 15.26 -3.63 -2.33
N ILE A 43 16.20 -2.70 -2.12
CA ILE A 43 16.86 -2.51 -0.82
C ILE A 43 15.82 -2.07 0.23
N LEU A 44 14.95 -1.12 -0.11
CA LEU A 44 13.89 -0.65 0.78
C LEU A 44 12.92 -1.79 1.15
N MET A 45 12.51 -2.61 0.19
CA MET A 45 11.70 -3.82 0.45
C MET A 45 12.40 -4.78 1.40
N ALA A 46 13.72 -5.02 1.23
CA ALA A 46 14.50 -5.88 2.12
C ALA A 46 14.59 -5.29 3.54
N ILE A 47 14.75 -3.97 3.68
CA ILE A 47 14.70 -3.27 4.97
C ILE A 47 13.33 -3.47 5.64
N ILE A 48 12.23 -3.21 4.91
CA ILE A 48 10.86 -3.36 5.42
C ILE A 48 10.58 -4.81 5.82
N ASN A 49 11.07 -5.79 5.03
CA ASN A 49 10.93 -7.20 5.37
C ASN A 49 11.62 -7.55 6.71
N ARG A 50 12.76 -6.93 7.02
CA ARG A 50 13.43 -7.10 8.33
C ARG A 50 12.67 -6.45 9.49
N LEU A 51 11.85 -5.46 9.22
CA LEU A 51 11.03 -4.76 10.22
C LEU A 51 9.65 -5.42 10.42
N GLN A 52 9.31 -6.51 9.71
CA GLN A 52 7.97 -7.10 9.75
C GLN A 52 7.50 -7.46 11.16
N ASN A 53 8.35 -8.01 12.02
CA ASN A 53 7.97 -8.34 13.39
C ASN A 53 7.50 -7.10 14.18
N ALA A 54 8.19 -5.96 13.98
CA ALA A 54 7.82 -4.70 14.62
C ALA A 54 6.51 -4.14 14.04
N ILE A 55 6.35 -4.19 12.72
CA ILE A 55 5.12 -3.75 12.04
C ILE A 55 3.93 -4.59 12.49
N HIS A 56 4.05 -5.92 12.47
CA HIS A 56 3.00 -6.83 12.94
C HIS A 56 2.63 -6.59 14.41
N TYR A 57 3.63 -6.38 15.27
CA TYR A 57 3.36 -6.04 16.65
C TYR A 57 2.52 -4.78 16.77
N LYS A 58 2.87 -3.72 16.05
CA LYS A 58 2.10 -2.47 16.04
C LYS A 58 0.68 -2.66 15.52
N ILE A 59 0.50 -3.37 14.40
CA ILE A 59 -0.82 -3.65 13.83
C ILE A 59 -1.72 -4.42 14.81
N THR A 60 -1.18 -5.46 15.46
CA THR A 60 -1.96 -6.31 16.38
C THR A 60 -2.24 -5.62 17.72
N ARG A 61 -1.38 -4.70 18.15
CA ARG A 61 -1.47 -4.00 19.44
C ARG A 61 -1.92 -2.55 19.35
N ALA A 62 -2.18 -2.02 18.15
CA ALA A 62 -2.60 -0.63 17.93
C ALA A 62 -3.86 -0.21 18.74
N ARG A 63 -4.66 -1.19 19.22
CA ARG A 63 -5.80 -0.94 20.12
C ARG A 63 -5.41 -0.75 21.60
N ARG A 64 -4.14 -0.97 21.95
CA ARG A 64 -3.62 -0.77 23.31
C ARG A 64 -2.48 0.24 23.20
N ASN A 65 -2.64 1.41 23.77
CA ASN A 65 -1.67 2.53 23.81
C ASN A 65 -0.31 2.16 24.44
N SER A 66 0.35 1.10 23.98
CA SER A 66 1.63 0.64 24.49
C SER A 66 2.76 0.92 23.50
N SER A 67 3.85 1.53 23.99
CA SER A 67 5.08 1.70 23.23
C SER A 67 5.61 0.35 22.71
N LEU A 68 6.24 0.37 21.53
CA LEU A 68 6.87 -0.82 20.97
C LEU A 68 8.00 -1.31 21.90
N PRO A 69 7.96 -2.58 22.40
CA PRO A 69 9.04 -3.10 23.25
C PRO A 69 10.38 -3.07 22.52
N ALA A 70 11.45 -2.80 23.25
CA ALA A 70 12.81 -2.75 22.71
C ALA A 70 13.22 -4.03 21.97
N ALA A 71 12.64 -5.20 22.34
CA ALA A 71 12.88 -6.47 21.66
C ALA A 71 12.41 -6.52 20.20
N TYR A 72 11.48 -5.65 19.78
CA TYR A 72 10.98 -5.56 18.41
C TYR A 72 11.68 -4.49 17.59
N LEU A 73 12.44 -3.62 18.23
CA LEU A 73 13.26 -2.64 17.52
C LEU A 73 14.60 -3.28 17.12
N PRO A 74 15.15 -2.88 15.95
CA PRO A 74 16.52 -3.25 15.62
C PRO A 74 17.48 -2.78 16.73
N PRO A 75 18.61 -3.47 16.96
CA PRO A 75 19.61 -3.07 17.94
C PRO A 75 20.07 -1.63 17.70
N LYS A 76 20.36 -0.90 18.77
CA LYS A 76 21.04 0.39 18.66
C LYS A 76 22.43 0.15 18.08
N GLY A 77 22.73 0.85 16.98
CA GLY A 77 24.06 0.88 16.41
C GLY A 77 24.93 1.96 17.05
N GLU A 78 26.12 2.15 16.48
CA GLU A 78 27.00 3.25 16.85
C GLU A 78 26.33 4.60 16.60
N ILE A 79 26.62 5.58 17.45
CA ILE A 79 26.18 6.95 17.28
C ILE A 79 27.10 7.55 16.19
N CYS A 80 26.53 7.81 15.02
CA CYS A 80 27.20 8.63 14.02
C CYS A 80 26.88 10.11 14.23
N ASN A 81 27.59 11.00 13.57
CA ASN A 81 27.45 12.46 13.67
C ASN A 81 26.03 13.02 13.45
N PHE A 82 25.07 12.15 13.10
CA PHE A 82 23.67 12.49 12.83
C PHE A 82 22.69 12.00 13.92
N GLY A 83 23.19 11.55 15.06
CA GLY A 83 22.37 11.06 16.20
C GLY A 83 22.23 9.53 16.26
N PRO A 84 21.35 9.01 17.16
CA PRO A 84 21.23 7.57 17.40
C PRO A 84 20.73 6.84 16.18
N THR A 85 21.36 5.71 15.89
CA THR A 85 21.00 4.82 14.79
C THR A 85 20.55 3.46 15.28
N ARG A 86 19.80 2.77 14.43
CA ARG A 86 19.43 1.36 14.57
C ARG A 86 20.11 0.55 13.49
N THR A 87 20.62 -0.62 13.85
CA THR A 87 21.33 -1.51 12.93
C THR A 87 20.45 -2.70 12.58
N ILE A 88 20.32 -2.99 11.30
CA ILE A 88 19.70 -4.21 10.79
C ILE A 88 20.70 -5.00 9.95
N GLU A 89 20.64 -6.32 10.06
CA GLU A 89 21.47 -7.23 9.26
C GLU A 89 20.61 -7.89 8.18
N ILE A 90 21.05 -7.77 6.92
CA ILE A 90 20.35 -8.31 5.76
C ILE A 90 21.31 -9.18 4.97
N PRO A 91 21.01 -10.47 4.72
CA PRO A 91 21.76 -11.30 3.80
C PRO A 91 21.78 -10.70 2.39
N VAL A 92 22.92 -10.74 1.72
CA VAL A 92 23.10 -10.21 0.35
C VAL A 92 22.07 -10.79 -0.63
N LYS A 93 21.72 -12.05 -0.48
CA LYS A 93 20.71 -12.74 -1.31
C LYS A 93 19.33 -12.10 -1.25
N ASP A 94 18.98 -11.49 -0.11
CA ASP A 94 17.65 -10.89 0.13
C ASP A 94 17.44 -9.56 -0.63
N PHE A 95 18.51 -9.01 -1.24
CA PHE A 95 18.40 -7.83 -2.11
C PHE A 95 18.01 -8.17 -3.56
N HIS A 96 18.02 -9.45 -3.94
CA HIS A 96 17.64 -9.92 -5.27
C HIS A 96 18.33 -9.18 -6.44
N MET A 97 19.61 -8.87 -6.30
CA MET A 97 20.40 -8.15 -7.31
C MET A 97 21.20 -9.05 -8.25
N GLY A 98 20.99 -10.37 -8.21
CA GLY A 98 21.74 -11.36 -8.98
C GLY A 98 23.06 -11.76 -8.33
N ARG A 99 23.79 -12.71 -8.98
CA ARG A 99 25.06 -13.22 -8.47
C ARG A 99 26.20 -12.21 -8.72
N ASN A 100 27.18 -12.15 -7.83
CA ASN A 100 28.41 -11.33 -7.93
C ASN A 100 28.21 -9.81 -8.01
N ASN A 101 27.14 -9.28 -7.48
CA ASN A 101 26.80 -7.85 -7.53
C ASN A 101 27.19 -7.04 -6.27
N GLY A 102 28.17 -7.52 -5.48
CA GLY A 102 28.61 -6.82 -4.26
C GLY A 102 29.07 -5.38 -4.49
N ALA A 103 29.80 -5.11 -5.57
CA ALA A 103 30.21 -3.74 -5.92
C ALA A 103 29.02 -2.84 -6.25
N ARG A 104 28.06 -3.35 -7.05
CA ARG A 104 26.82 -2.60 -7.36
C ARG A 104 25.96 -2.37 -6.12
N LEU A 105 25.87 -3.35 -5.23
CA LEU A 105 25.14 -3.20 -3.98
C LEU A 105 25.75 -2.10 -3.12
N ARG A 106 27.10 -2.03 -3.01
CA ARG A 106 27.79 -0.93 -2.32
C ARG A 106 27.45 0.43 -2.93
N LEU A 107 27.48 0.53 -4.27
CA LEU A 107 27.13 1.76 -4.97
C LEU A 107 25.70 2.20 -4.62
N TYR A 108 24.71 1.31 -4.74
CA TYR A 108 23.32 1.65 -4.42
C TYR A 108 23.09 1.98 -2.93
N LEU A 109 23.80 1.31 -2.03
CA LEU A 109 23.76 1.66 -0.61
C LEU A 109 24.37 3.04 -0.35
N SER A 110 25.48 3.39 -1.04
CA SER A 110 26.07 4.73 -0.95
C SER A 110 25.13 5.81 -1.50
N GLU A 111 24.46 5.53 -2.63
CA GLU A 111 23.47 6.44 -3.18
C GLU A 111 22.29 6.67 -2.20
N LEU A 112 21.83 5.63 -1.50
CA LEU A 112 20.75 5.75 -0.52
C LEU A 112 21.10 6.59 0.72
N GLN A 113 22.37 6.78 1.03
CA GLN A 113 22.81 7.69 2.09
C GLN A 113 22.58 9.18 1.75
N THR A 114 22.53 9.51 0.45
CA THR A 114 22.41 10.87 -0.05
C THR A 114 21.12 11.10 -0.86
N THR A 115 20.31 10.07 -1.06
CA THR A 115 19.04 10.20 -1.77
C THR A 115 17.99 10.84 -0.87
N HIS A 116 17.69 12.11 -1.13
CA HIS A 116 16.69 12.86 -0.39
C HIS A 116 15.32 12.18 -0.49
N CYS A 117 14.60 12.16 0.61
CA CYS A 117 13.24 11.69 0.66
C CYS A 117 12.35 12.56 1.54
N MET A 118 11.08 12.66 1.16
CA MET A 118 10.06 13.38 1.91
C MET A 118 8.83 12.48 2.09
N PHE A 119 8.39 12.36 3.32
CA PHE A 119 7.17 11.64 3.68
C PHE A 119 5.92 12.53 3.49
N PRO A 120 4.71 11.94 3.43
CA PRO A 120 3.46 12.70 3.25
C PRO A 120 3.24 13.81 4.29
N ASP A 121 3.70 13.62 5.51
CA ASP A 121 3.67 14.60 6.60
C ASP A 121 4.70 15.73 6.47
N LYS A 122 5.39 15.81 5.32
CA LYS A 122 6.46 16.78 5.01
C LYS A 122 7.75 16.58 5.78
N SER A 123 7.90 15.51 6.57
CA SER A 123 9.19 15.18 7.16
C SER A 123 10.21 14.84 6.08
N ARG A 124 11.38 15.48 6.14
CA ARG A 124 12.45 15.33 5.14
C ARG A 124 13.67 14.64 5.75
N PHE A 125 14.30 13.81 4.93
CA PHE A 125 15.54 13.12 5.28
C PHE A 125 16.55 13.30 4.13
N ALA A 126 17.81 13.49 4.49
CA ALA A 126 18.90 13.61 3.53
C ALA A 126 19.24 12.28 2.86
N GLY A 127 18.90 11.16 3.49
CA GLY A 127 19.06 9.82 2.96
C GLY A 127 18.11 8.83 3.62
N LEU A 128 17.83 7.72 2.94
CA LEU A 128 17.01 6.63 3.48
C LEU A 128 17.74 5.79 4.51
N ILE A 129 19.08 5.73 4.43
CA ILE A 129 19.93 5.05 5.41
C ILE A 129 20.98 6.04 5.93
N ALA A 130 21.37 5.88 7.19
CA ALA A 130 22.42 6.69 7.79
C ALA A 130 23.83 6.21 7.37
N GLY A 131 23.94 4.90 7.12
CA GLY A 131 25.19 4.27 6.73
C GLY A 131 25.04 2.78 6.53
N PHE A 132 26.13 2.12 6.17
CA PHE A 132 26.19 0.67 6.07
C PHE A 132 27.60 0.14 6.31
N THR A 133 27.68 -1.12 6.75
CA THR A 133 28.92 -1.88 6.85
C THR A 133 28.80 -3.13 6.00
N PHE A 134 29.65 -3.24 4.98
CA PHE A 134 29.66 -4.37 4.07
C PHE A 134 31.12 -4.76 3.74
N PRO A 135 31.77 -5.57 4.61
CA PRO A 135 33.15 -6.03 4.39
C PRO A 135 33.29 -6.82 3.08
N ALA A 136 34.49 -6.90 2.58
CA ALA A 136 34.80 -7.78 1.44
C ALA A 136 34.43 -9.23 1.80
N TYR A 137 33.87 -9.94 0.82
CA TYR A 137 33.44 -11.34 0.96
C TYR A 137 32.35 -11.61 2.00
N SER A 138 31.79 -10.60 2.62
CA SER A 138 30.66 -10.77 3.53
C SER A 138 29.40 -11.21 2.77
N THR A 139 28.67 -12.16 3.35
CA THR A 139 27.36 -12.59 2.87
C THR A 139 26.20 -11.78 3.49
N THR A 140 26.54 -10.84 4.36
CA THR A 140 25.58 -10.02 5.12
C THR A 140 25.99 -8.56 5.09
N VAL A 141 25.02 -7.68 4.92
CA VAL A 141 25.17 -6.22 5.02
C VAL A 141 24.55 -5.77 6.34
N ARG A 142 25.25 -4.90 7.07
CA ARG A 142 24.70 -4.14 8.19
C ARG A 142 24.27 -2.78 7.69
N ILE A 143 23.00 -2.45 7.83
CA ILE A 143 22.44 -1.15 7.45
C ILE A 143 22.12 -0.37 8.73
N HIS A 144 22.57 0.88 8.79
CA HIS A 144 22.32 1.81 9.88
C HIS A 144 21.20 2.76 9.48
N LEU A 145 20.11 2.78 10.26
CA LEU A 145 18.96 3.65 10.08
C LEU A 145 18.88 4.65 11.22
N LEU A 146 18.57 5.91 10.95
CA LEU A 146 18.23 6.87 11.98
C LEU A 146 17.00 6.41 12.77
N ASP A 147 16.96 6.59 14.08
CA ASP A 147 15.79 6.27 14.92
C ASP A 147 14.52 6.97 14.39
N LYS A 148 14.64 8.21 13.91
CA LYS A 148 13.53 8.93 13.26
C LYS A 148 13.05 8.24 11.99
N MET A 149 13.95 7.67 11.18
CA MET A 149 13.60 6.90 9.97
C MET A 149 12.87 5.61 10.36
N VAL A 150 13.39 4.87 11.35
CA VAL A 150 12.72 3.66 11.86
C VAL A 150 11.32 3.98 12.36
N SER A 151 11.14 5.08 13.08
CA SER A 151 9.82 5.53 13.53
C SER A 151 8.86 5.76 12.36
N ARG A 152 9.34 6.33 11.23
CA ARG A 152 8.53 6.51 10.03
C ARG A 152 8.19 5.21 9.32
N LEU A 153 9.15 4.28 9.24
CA LEU A 153 8.92 2.96 8.66
C LEU A 153 7.98 2.07 9.49
N LEU A 154 7.73 2.45 10.74
CA LEU A 154 6.83 1.76 11.69
C LEU A 154 5.55 2.54 11.99
N LEU A 155 5.25 3.63 11.28
CA LEU A 155 4.10 4.50 11.54
C LEU A 155 2.82 3.91 10.94
N THR A 156 2.28 2.88 11.59
CA THR A 156 1.08 2.16 11.14
C THR A 156 -0.22 2.92 11.37
N GLU A 157 -0.19 3.94 12.21
CA GLU A 157 -1.32 4.80 12.57
C GLU A 157 -1.85 5.61 11.36
N GLU A 158 -0.99 5.94 10.41
CA GLU A 158 -1.34 6.59 9.11
C GLU A 158 -1.87 5.58 8.07
N GLY A 159 -2.06 4.34 8.47
CA GLY A 159 -2.48 3.25 7.61
C GLY A 159 -1.32 2.43 7.04
N TYR A 160 -1.65 1.25 6.61
CA TYR A 160 -0.72 0.29 6.01
C TYR A 160 -1.39 -0.51 4.91
N SER A 161 -0.58 -1.08 4.05
CA SER A 161 -0.97 -2.01 3.00
C SER A 161 -0.15 -3.29 3.09
N TYR A 162 -0.59 -4.32 2.40
CA TYR A 162 0.14 -5.57 2.31
C TYR A 162 0.17 -6.08 0.87
N TYR A 163 1.25 -6.77 0.53
CA TYR A 163 1.48 -7.33 -0.81
C TYR A 163 2.44 -8.54 -0.76
N SER A 164 2.43 -9.36 -1.81
CA SER A 164 3.38 -10.46 -1.96
C SER A 164 4.80 -9.91 -2.22
N HIS A 165 5.73 -10.25 -1.32
CA HIS A 165 7.12 -9.81 -1.41
C HIS A 165 7.83 -10.41 -2.62
N SER A 166 7.70 -11.73 -2.81
CA SER A 166 8.31 -12.43 -3.93
C SER A 166 7.80 -11.90 -5.26
N SER A 167 6.49 -11.66 -5.38
CA SER A 167 5.91 -11.07 -6.58
C SER A 167 6.45 -9.66 -6.83
N ALA A 168 6.50 -8.79 -5.83
CA ALA A 168 7.03 -7.43 -5.98
C ALA A 168 8.48 -7.40 -6.48
N LEU A 169 9.31 -8.38 -6.09
CA LEU A 169 10.69 -8.51 -6.51
C LEU A 169 10.86 -8.92 -7.99
N THR A 170 9.82 -9.50 -8.62
CA THR A 170 9.85 -9.85 -10.05
C THR A 170 9.61 -8.64 -10.96
N LEU A 171 9.11 -7.54 -10.43
CA LEU A 171 8.86 -6.32 -11.19
C LEU A 171 10.16 -5.74 -11.75
N THR A 172 10.10 -5.32 -13.01
CA THR A 172 11.27 -4.89 -13.78
C THR A 172 11.43 -3.38 -13.90
N ASN A 173 10.37 -2.61 -13.57
CA ASN A 173 10.34 -1.17 -13.69
C ASN A 173 10.08 -0.49 -12.34
N LYS A 174 10.83 0.57 -12.02
CA LYS A 174 10.67 1.33 -10.77
C LYS A 174 9.25 1.93 -10.64
N TYR A 175 8.64 2.35 -11.73
CA TYR A 175 7.31 2.93 -11.72
C TYR A 175 6.24 1.87 -11.51
N THR A 176 6.41 0.67 -12.08
CA THR A 176 5.51 -0.46 -11.83
C THR A 176 5.52 -0.86 -10.35
N VAL A 177 6.70 -0.92 -9.69
CA VAL A 177 6.79 -1.18 -8.24
C VAL A 177 6.01 -0.14 -7.44
N ARG A 178 6.19 1.14 -7.76
CA ARG A 178 5.52 2.24 -7.05
C ARG A 178 4.00 2.20 -7.24
N LEU A 179 3.55 1.99 -8.48
CA LEU A 179 2.12 1.83 -8.78
C LEU A 179 1.52 0.58 -8.13
N TYR A 180 2.26 -0.53 -8.10
CA TYR A 180 1.86 -1.74 -7.38
C TYR A 180 1.62 -1.47 -5.89
N TRP A 181 2.52 -0.75 -5.22
CA TRP A 181 2.31 -0.35 -3.83
C TRP A 181 1.07 0.54 -3.66
N MET A 182 0.89 1.51 -4.57
CA MET A 182 -0.30 2.39 -4.54
C MET A 182 -1.59 1.59 -4.68
N ILE A 183 -1.72 0.72 -5.69
CA ILE A 183 -2.95 -0.07 -5.86
C ILE A 183 -3.18 -1.05 -4.71
N CYS A 184 -2.12 -1.61 -4.12
CA CYS A 184 -2.24 -2.45 -2.92
C CYS A 184 -2.78 -1.65 -1.73
N SER A 185 -2.39 -0.38 -1.56
CA SER A 185 -2.89 0.48 -0.47
C SER A 185 -4.37 0.87 -0.65
N TRP A 186 -4.87 0.81 -1.87
CA TRP A 186 -6.27 1.13 -2.21
C TRP A 186 -7.12 -0.10 -2.55
N ARG A 187 -6.56 -1.30 -2.44
CA ARG A 187 -7.27 -2.58 -2.69
C ARG A 187 -8.64 -2.65 -2.01
N GLY A 188 -8.72 -2.16 -0.77
CA GLY A 188 -9.95 -2.20 0.00
C GLY A 188 -10.93 -1.05 -0.25
N LYS A 189 -10.56 -0.09 -1.12
CA LYS A 189 -11.37 1.08 -1.46
C LYS A 189 -11.72 1.11 -2.95
N GLY A 190 -11.42 0.06 -3.71
CA GLY A 190 -11.75 -0.09 -5.12
C GLY A 190 -10.92 0.76 -6.07
N GLY A 191 -10.18 1.75 -5.58
CA GLY A 191 -9.35 2.62 -6.40
C GLY A 191 -9.11 4.00 -5.77
N PHE A 192 -8.47 4.89 -6.52
CA PHE A 192 -8.14 6.24 -6.06
C PHE A 192 -8.10 7.25 -7.19
N VAL A 193 -8.25 8.51 -6.82
CA VAL A 193 -8.09 9.66 -7.70
C VAL A 193 -6.92 10.50 -7.19
N ILE A 194 -6.03 10.92 -8.10
CA ILE A 194 -4.87 11.74 -7.77
C ILE A 194 -4.70 12.84 -8.83
N THR A 195 -4.23 14.02 -8.43
CA THR A 195 -3.85 15.07 -9.38
C THR A 195 -2.59 14.68 -10.13
N LEU A 196 -2.45 15.11 -11.38
CA LEU A 196 -1.26 14.86 -12.19
C LEU A 196 0.02 15.35 -11.49
N ASP A 197 -0.03 16.51 -10.82
CA ASP A 197 1.11 17.10 -10.11
C ASP A 197 1.55 16.23 -8.93
N ASN A 198 0.59 15.76 -8.12
CA ASN A 198 0.89 14.84 -7.03
C ASN A 198 1.45 13.50 -7.53
N PHE A 199 0.91 13.00 -8.66
CA PHE A 199 1.39 11.78 -9.29
C PHE A 199 2.84 11.93 -9.77
N LYS A 200 3.15 13.03 -10.48
CA LYS A 200 4.52 13.36 -10.90
C LYS A 200 5.48 13.45 -9.70
N ARG A 201 5.05 14.11 -8.63
CA ARG A 201 5.86 14.32 -7.43
C ARG A 201 6.16 13.00 -6.70
N ILE A 202 5.14 12.17 -6.44
CA ILE A 202 5.29 10.88 -5.78
C ILE A 202 6.21 9.98 -6.59
N LEU A 203 6.05 9.89 -7.91
CA LEU A 203 6.89 9.06 -8.75
C LEU A 203 8.24 9.68 -9.12
N SER A 204 8.49 10.93 -8.69
CA SER A 204 9.68 11.72 -9.03
C SER A 204 9.94 11.72 -10.55
N LEU A 205 8.90 12.09 -11.30
CA LEU A 205 9.00 12.18 -12.76
C LEU A 205 9.77 13.45 -13.14
N SER A 206 10.82 13.28 -13.94
CA SER A 206 11.63 14.38 -14.46
C SER A 206 10.90 15.16 -15.57
N GLU A 207 11.49 16.27 -16.02
CA GLU A 207 11.01 17.10 -17.14
C GLU A 207 10.77 16.30 -18.44
N ALA A 208 11.46 15.16 -18.64
CA ALA A 208 11.17 14.26 -19.76
C ALA A 208 9.72 13.73 -19.80
N TYR A 209 8.99 13.88 -18.67
CA TYR A 209 7.60 13.50 -18.51
C TYR A 209 6.64 14.71 -18.41
N ASP A 210 7.01 15.88 -18.97
CA ASP A 210 6.15 17.07 -18.95
C ASP A 210 4.88 16.87 -19.76
N ARG A 211 4.98 16.20 -20.92
CA ARG A 211 3.80 15.84 -21.70
C ARG A 211 3.08 14.66 -21.08
N PHE A 212 1.78 14.81 -20.89
CA PHE A 212 0.93 13.77 -20.31
C PHE A 212 1.00 12.44 -21.10
N ASP A 213 1.04 12.50 -22.43
CA ASP A 213 1.14 11.32 -23.27
C ASP A 213 2.40 10.47 -22.98
N ASN A 214 3.52 11.13 -22.62
CA ASN A 214 4.74 10.43 -22.22
C ASN A 214 4.55 9.69 -20.90
N ILE A 215 3.79 10.25 -19.96
CA ILE A 215 3.46 9.58 -18.69
C ILE A 215 2.59 8.36 -18.96
N VAL A 216 1.56 8.50 -19.79
CA VAL A 216 0.68 7.39 -20.14
C VAL A 216 1.46 6.27 -20.83
N SER A 217 2.22 6.60 -21.88
CA SER A 217 2.89 5.60 -22.73
C SER A 217 4.10 4.94 -22.06
N ARG A 218 4.84 5.66 -21.21
CA ARG A 218 6.11 5.16 -20.62
C ARG A 218 6.02 4.75 -19.16
N VAL A 219 4.96 5.17 -18.45
CA VAL A 219 4.80 4.89 -17.02
C VAL A 219 3.54 4.07 -16.77
N ILE A 220 2.35 4.59 -17.15
CA ILE A 220 1.07 4.01 -16.75
C ILE A 220 0.76 2.74 -17.53
N ARG A 221 0.77 2.79 -18.86
CA ARG A 221 0.45 1.62 -19.70
C ARG A 221 1.40 0.43 -19.51
N PRO A 222 2.74 0.62 -19.49
CA PRO A 222 3.64 -0.50 -19.22
C PRO A 222 3.43 -1.12 -17.83
N ALA A 223 3.15 -0.30 -16.82
CA ALA A 223 2.85 -0.80 -15.48
C ALA A 223 1.51 -1.54 -15.43
N GLN A 224 0.47 -1.03 -16.09
CA GLN A 224 -0.83 -1.68 -16.21
C GLN A 224 -0.68 -3.06 -16.86
N GLN A 225 0.00 -3.13 -18.00
CA GLN A 225 0.22 -4.38 -18.73
C GLN A 225 1.02 -5.38 -17.89
N GLU A 226 2.17 -4.99 -17.32
CA GLU A 226 2.99 -5.89 -16.49
C GLU A 226 2.21 -6.45 -15.30
N LEU A 227 1.40 -5.62 -14.63
CA LEU A 227 0.59 -6.03 -13.50
C LEU A 227 -0.59 -6.92 -13.94
N GLN A 228 -1.26 -6.58 -15.04
CA GLN A 228 -2.37 -7.37 -15.56
C GLN A 228 -1.93 -8.78 -16.00
N GLU A 229 -0.75 -8.89 -16.60
CA GLU A 229 -0.22 -10.18 -17.05
C GLU A 229 0.26 -11.08 -15.90
N LYS A 230 0.96 -10.51 -14.92
CA LYS A 230 1.74 -11.28 -13.94
C LYS A 230 1.15 -11.32 -12.53
N PHE A 231 0.18 -10.45 -12.21
CA PHE A 231 -0.27 -10.27 -10.84
C PHE A 231 -1.78 -10.51 -10.68
N PRO A 232 -2.24 -10.95 -9.51
CA PRO A 232 -3.66 -11.06 -9.23
C PRO A 232 -4.33 -9.70 -8.98
N ILE A 233 -3.57 -8.62 -8.90
CA ILE A 233 -4.04 -7.25 -8.69
C ILE A 233 -3.43 -6.33 -9.75
N TRP A 234 -4.28 -5.56 -10.44
CA TRP A 234 -3.88 -4.55 -11.42
C TRP A 234 -4.86 -3.39 -11.39
N PHE A 235 -4.83 -2.49 -12.36
CA PHE A 235 -5.72 -1.34 -12.39
C PHE A 235 -6.21 -1.03 -13.79
N LEU A 236 -7.38 -0.40 -13.88
CA LEU A 236 -7.82 0.37 -15.04
C LEU A 236 -7.52 1.84 -14.81
N PHE A 237 -7.29 2.58 -15.88
CA PHE A 237 -6.83 3.97 -15.79
C PHE A 237 -7.64 4.88 -16.71
N ARG A 238 -8.00 6.06 -16.19
CA ARG A 238 -8.58 7.16 -16.96
C ARG A 238 -8.01 8.50 -16.46
N ALA A 239 -8.02 9.51 -17.34
CA ALA A 239 -7.73 10.88 -16.96
C ALA A 239 -8.88 11.79 -17.39
N TYR A 240 -9.15 12.82 -16.59
CA TYR A 240 -10.10 13.88 -16.92
C TYR A 240 -9.62 15.22 -16.38
N ASP A 241 -10.11 16.31 -16.95
CA ASP A 241 -9.78 17.65 -16.53
C ASP A 241 -10.91 18.22 -15.65
N THR A 242 -10.56 18.80 -14.50
CA THR A 242 -11.50 19.44 -13.57
C THR A 242 -10.90 20.73 -13.04
N ALA A 243 -11.57 21.86 -13.26
CA ALA A 243 -11.14 23.18 -12.78
C ALA A 243 -9.69 23.52 -13.14
N GLY A 244 -9.25 23.20 -14.36
CA GLY A 244 -7.88 23.46 -14.82
C GLY A 244 -6.81 22.48 -14.32
N HIS A 245 -7.20 21.45 -13.56
CA HIS A 245 -6.29 20.42 -13.06
C HIS A 245 -6.64 19.05 -13.67
N LYS A 246 -5.61 18.38 -14.21
CA LYS A 246 -5.76 17.01 -14.68
C LYS A 246 -5.80 16.03 -13.51
N ARG A 247 -6.86 15.24 -13.46
CA ARG A 247 -7.12 14.18 -12.49
C ARG A 247 -6.87 12.81 -13.13
N LEU A 248 -6.20 11.94 -12.41
CA LEU A 248 -5.92 10.56 -12.81
C LEU A 248 -6.75 9.64 -11.92
N VAL A 249 -7.52 8.77 -12.53
CA VAL A 249 -8.37 7.77 -11.85
C VAL A 249 -7.77 6.39 -12.05
N PHE A 250 -7.61 5.66 -10.96
CA PHE A 250 -7.14 4.28 -10.98
C PHE A 250 -8.20 3.40 -10.32
N LYS A 251 -8.88 2.55 -11.08
CA LYS A 251 -9.79 1.51 -10.56
C LYS A 251 -8.98 0.24 -10.32
N VAL A 252 -8.94 -0.23 -9.08
CA VAL A 252 -8.21 -1.46 -8.74
C VAL A 252 -9.04 -2.66 -9.14
N LYS A 253 -8.42 -3.60 -9.85
CA LYS A 253 -9.00 -4.88 -10.24
C LYS A 253 -8.26 -6.02 -9.55
N ILE A 254 -9.00 -7.07 -9.16
CA ILE A 254 -8.47 -8.24 -8.46
C ILE A 254 -8.91 -9.49 -9.21
N ARG A 255 -7.94 -10.32 -9.63
CA ARG A 255 -8.19 -11.63 -10.22
C ARG A 255 -8.40 -12.63 -9.10
N LEU A 256 -9.56 -13.24 -9.08
CA LEU A 256 -9.93 -14.34 -8.20
C LEU A 256 -10.39 -15.50 -9.06
N SER A 257 -10.31 -16.72 -8.56
CA SER A 257 -11.05 -17.82 -9.16
C SER A 257 -12.56 -17.53 -9.10
N GLU A 258 -13.32 -18.09 -10.02
CA GLU A 258 -14.76 -17.88 -10.05
C GLU A 258 -15.43 -18.33 -8.75
N GLU A 259 -15.03 -19.47 -8.21
CA GLU A 259 -15.50 -19.99 -6.93
C GLU A 259 -15.19 -19.05 -5.76
N GLU A 260 -13.95 -18.54 -5.71
CA GLU A 260 -13.53 -17.61 -4.66
C GLU A 260 -14.22 -16.25 -4.80
N ARG A 261 -14.42 -15.77 -6.03
CA ARG A 261 -15.17 -14.55 -6.32
C ARG A 261 -16.61 -14.71 -5.86
N ASN A 262 -17.30 -15.80 -6.24
CA ASN A 262 -18.69 -16.07 -5.88
C ASN A 262 -18.86 -16.18 -4.36
N ARG A 263 -17.98 -16.92 -3.69
CA ARG A 263 -18.00 -17.04 -2.23
C ARG A 263 -17.87 -15.68 -1.55
N LYS A 264 -16.83 -14.89 -1.90
CA LYS A 264 -16.60 -13.56 -1.30
C LYS A 264 -17.71 -12.57 -1.65
N THR A 265 -18.29 -12.69 -2.84
CA THR A 265 -19.44 -11.86 -3.25
C THR A 265 -20.64 -12.14 -2.37
N ASN A 266 -20.97 -13.42 -2.16
CA ASN A 266 -22.09 -13.82 -1.32
C ASN A 266 -21.89 -13.42 0.14
N GLU A 267 -20.72 -13.69 0.73
CA GLU A 267 -20.37 -13.25 2.09
C GLU A 267 -20.52 -11.73 2.27
N ALA A 268 -20.04 -10.94 1.30
CA ALA A 268 -20.17 -9.49 1.37
C ALA A 268 -21.61 -9.00 1.17
N ARG A 269 -22.38 -9.65 0.27
CA ARG A 269 -23.80 -9.34 0.05
C ARG A 269 -24.64 -9.65 1.28
N ASP A 270 -24.38 -10.75 1.97
CA ASP A 270 -25.08 -11.13 3.20
C ASP A 270 -24.88 -10.06 4.29
N ILE A 271 -23.66 -9.55 4.45
CA ILE A 271 -23.36 -8.47 5.39
C ILE A 271 -24.08 -7.18 4.97
N CYS A 272 -24.03 -6.81 3.69
CA CYS A 272 -24.74 -5.62 3.18
C CYS A 272 -26.24 -5.75 3.35
N PHE A 273 -26.80 -6.93 3.08
CA PHE A 273 -28.23 -7.23 3.28
C PHE A 273 -28.63 -7.02 4.74
N GLY A 274 -27.84 -7.55 5.68
CA GLY A 274 -28.08 -7.34 7.11
C GLY A 274 -28.10 -5.86 7.49
N LEU A 275 -27.09 -5.10 7.05
CA LEU A 275 -27.01 -3.66 7.33
C LEU A 275 -28.18 -2.87 6.74
N LEU A 276 -28.54 -3.13 5.47
CA LEU A 276 -29.67 -2.46 4.80
C LEU A 276 -30.99 -2.78 5.49
N SER A 277 -31.22 -4.05 5.85
CA SER A 277 -32.43 -4.48 6.56
C SER A 277 -32.52 -3.85 7.96
N GLU A 278 -31.42 -3.79 8.71
CA GLU A 278 -31.36 -3.11 10.02
C GLU A 278 -31.67 -1.59 9.92
N MET A 279 -31.29 -0.99 8.82
CA MET A 279 -31.59 0.43 8.55
C MET A 279 -33.04 0.67 8.14
N GLY A 280 -33.78 -0.38 7.73
CA GLY A 280 -35.18 -0.33 7.31
C GLY A 280 -35.38 -0.23 5.79
N ALA A 281 -34.40 -0.66 4.99
CA ALA A 281 -34.55 -0.76 3.53
C ALA A 281 -35.50 -1.89 3.15
N MET A 282 -36.35 -1.64 2.15
CA MET A 282 -37.28 -2.65 1.63
C MET A 282 -36.58 -3.67 0.73
N PRO A 283 -37.05 -4.93 0.62
CA PRO A 283 -36.43 -5.99 -0.19
C PRO A 283 -36.23 -5.60 -1.66
N ASP A 284 -37.15 -4.86 -2.25
CA ASP A 284 -37.04 -4.41 -3.64
C ASP A 284 -35.92 -3.39 -3.82
N THR A 285 -35.79 -2.45 -2.88
CA THR A 285 -34.69 -1.48 -2.82
C THR A 285 -33.34 -2.22 -2.72
N ILE A 286 -33.24 -3.19 -1.82
CA ILE A 286 -32.02 -3.99 -1.64
C ILE A 286 -31.67 -4.76 -2.92
N SER A 287 -32.66 -5.38 -3.56
CA SER A 287 -32.47 -6.12 -4.81
C SER A 287 -32.02 -5.21 -5.96
N GLY A 288 -32.58 -4.02 -6.06
CA GLY A 288 -32.18 -2.99 -7.02
C GLY A 288 -30.74 -2.54 -6.85
N ILE A 289 -30.34 -2.33 -5.60
CA ILE A 289 -28.97 -1.96 -5.22
C ILE A 289 -27.98 -3.06 -5.64
N PHE A 290 -28.25 -4.32 -5.31
CA PHE A 290 -27.31 -5.42 -5.59
C PHE A 290 -27.13 -5.73 -7.10
N ARG A 291 -28.09 -5.36 -7.94
CA ARG A 291 -27.93 -5.47 -9.42
C ARG A 291 -26.89 -4.49 -9.98
N ARG A 292 -26.58 -3.41 -9.27
CA ARG A 292 -25.65 -2.36 -9.67
C ARG A 292 -24.22 -2.57 -9.16
N LEU A 293 -23.98 -3.59 -8.31
CA LEU A 293 -22.70 -3.81 -7.62
C LEU A 293 -21.92 -4.97 -8.26
N GLU A 294 -20.70 -4.67 -8.68
CA GLU A 294 -19.66 -5.66 -8.99
C GLU A 294 -18.92 -6.10 -7.71
N TYR A 295 -18.12 -7.15 -7.80
CA TYR A 295 -17.31 -7.63 -6.67
C TYR A 295 -16.40 -6.55 -6.09
N GLU A 296 -15.76 -5.78 -6.94
CA GLU A 296 -14.82 -4.72 -6.57
C GLU A 296 -15.50 -3.56 -5.83
N ASP A 297 -16.80 -3.37 -6.05
CA ASP A 297 -17.59 -2.29 -5.45
C ASP A 297 -18.11 -2.65 -4.06
N LEU A 298 -18.22 -3.95 -3.73
CA LEU A 298 -18.83 -4.43 -2.48
C LEU A 298 -18.16 -3.88 -1.22
N LYS A 299 -16.83 -3.84 -1.18
CA LYS A 299 -16.12 -3.35 0.01
C LYS A 299 -16.22 -1.83 0.20
N PRO A 300 -16.04 -0.98 -0.83
CA PRO A 300 -16.37 0.43 -0.74
C PRO A 300 -17.83 0.69 -0.36
N PHE A 301 -18.75 -0.10 -0.91
CA PHE A 301 -20.17 -0.02 -0.59
C PHE A 301 -20.45 -0.36 0.88
N MET A 302 -19.86 -1.43 1.42
CA MET A 302 -19.96 -1.75 2.84
C MET A 302 -19.52 -0.60 3.74
N ASN A 303 -18.42 0.07 3.41
CA ASN A 303 -17.95 1.24 4.17
C ASN A 303 -18.99 2.36 4.14
N LYS A 304 -19.61 2.61 2.98
CA LYS A 304 -20.70 3.58 2.85
C LYS A 304 -21.91 3.20 3.69
N LEU A 305 -22.28 1.93 3.72
CA LEU A 305 -23.39 1.45 4.55
C LEU A 305 -23.13 1.64 6.06
N VAL A 306 -21.91 1.43 6.50
CA VAL A 306 -21.52 1.66 7.91
C VAL A 306 -21.66 3.15 8.27
N GLU A 307 -21.21 4.08 7.40
CA GLU A 307 -21.40 5.51 7.60
C GLU A 307 -22.90 5.88 7.65
N LEU A 308 -23.67 5.38 6.68
CA LEU A 308 -25.10 5.65 6.56
C LEU A 308 -25.87 5.09 7.77
N SER A 309 -25.54 3.88 8.23
CA SER A 309 -26.12 3.28 9.43
C SER A 309 -25.88 4.14 10.67
N GLY A 310 -24.64 4.63 10.83
CA GLY A 310 -24.29 5.55 11.92
C GLY A 310 -25.11 6.85 11.87
N TYR A 311 -25.28 7.40 10.67
CA TYR A 311 -26.08 8.63 10.49
C TYR A 311 -27.56 8.41 10.82
N ILE A 312 -28.19 7.35 10.27
CA ILE A 312 -29.59 7.03 10.49
C ILE A 312 -29.89 6.76 11.97
N LYS A 313 -29.00 6.05 12.68
CA LYS A 313 -29.14 5.80 14.13
C LYS A 313 -29.16 7.09 14.95
N ASN A 314 -28.40 8.09 14.54
CA ASN A 314 -28.28 9.37 15.22
C ASN A 314 -29.27 10.44 14.73
N SER A 315 -30.13 10.12 13.75
CA SER A 315 -31.09 11.07 13.13
C SER A 315 -32.53 10.55 13.24
N PRO A 316 -33.16 10.63 14.43
CA PRO A 316 -34.54 10.13 14.64
C PRO A 316 -35.60 10.89 13.84
N SER A 317 -35.27 12.04 13.23
CA SER A 317 -36.18 12.84 12.39
C SER A 317 -36.44 12.22 11.01
N ILE A 318 -35.71 11.22 10.60
CA ILE A 318 -35.91 10.52 9.32
C ILE A 318 -37.16 9.63 9.44
N ARG A 319 -38.29 10.07 8.85
CA ARG A 319 -39.56 9.35 8.89
C ARG A 319 -39.63 8.20 7.90
N ASP A 320 -39.19 8.44 6.65
CA ASP A 320 -39.13 7.43 5.58
C ASP A 320 -37.68 7.02 5.38
N ARG A 321 -37.31 5.94 6.03
CA ARG A 321 -35.93 5.43 5.99
C ARG A 321 -35.59 4.80 4.66
N ASP A 322 -36.51 4.08 4.03
CA ASP A 322 -36.30 3.42 2.75
C ASP A 322 -36.01 4.44 1.64
N SER A 323 -36.86 5.44 1.49
CA SER A 323 -36.64 6.54 0.53
C SER A 323 -35.34 7.31 0.79
N TYR A 324 -35.00 7.53 2.08
CA TYR A 324 -33.73 8.19 2.44
C TYR A 324 -32.50 7.35 2.07
N ILE A 325 -32.54 6.03 2.34
CA ILE A 325 -31.47 5.09 1.99
C ILE A 325 -31.32 5.06 0.47
N HIS A 326 -32.42 4.94 -0.27
CA HIS A 326 -32.41 4.90 -1.74
C HIS A 326 -31.75 6.17 -2.30
N ALA A 327 -32.20 7.35 -1.91
CA ALA A 327 -31.64 8.63 -2.39
C ALA A 327 -30.15 8.80 -2.04
N SER A 328 -29.76 8.41 -0.80
CA SER A 328 -28.36 8.51 -0.35
C SER A 328 -27.44 7.55 -1.10
N LEU A 329 -27.93 6.38 -1.47
CA LEU A 329 -27.17 5.39 -2.23
C LEU A 329 -27.17 5.68 -3.72
N ASP A 330 -28.26 6.23 -4.29
CA ASP A 330 -28.24 6.70 -5.68
C ASP A 330 -27.21 7.79 -5.90
N GLN A 331 -27.11 8.77 -5.00
CA GLN A 331 -26.06 9.78 -5.05
C GLN A 331 -24.67 9.14 -4.96
N TRP A 332 -24.48 8.15 -4.09
CA TRP A 332 -23.21 7.44 -4.00
C TRP A 332 -22.90 6.66 -5.28
N PHE A 333 -23.89 6.01 -5.89
CA PHE A 333 -23.71 5.30 -7.17
C PHE A 333 -23.38 6.27 -8.30
N GLU A 334 -24.03 7.43 -8.39
CA GLU A 334 -23.69 8.45 -9.37
C GLU A 334 -22.25 8.91 -9.22
N ASP A 335 -21.84 9.28 -8.02
CA ASP A 335 -20.47 9.68 -7.71
C ASP A 335 -19.45 8.56 -8.00
N TRP A 336 -19.82 7.32 -7.68
CA TRP A 336 -18.98 6.14 -7.90
C TRP A 336 -18.91 5.80 -9.38
N THR A 337 -20.02 5.85 -10.08
CA THR A 337 -20.14 5.60 -11.52
C THR A 337 -19.36 6.62 -12.34
N LEU A 338 -19.53 7.91 -12.06
CA LEU A 338 -18.76 8.98 -12.69
C LEU A 338 -17.24 8.79 -12.49
N ARG A 339 -16.83 8.18 -11.37
CA ARG A 339 -15.42 7.89 -11.12
C ARG A 339 -14.90 6.67 -11.89
N TYR A 340 -15.73 5.64 -12.16
CA TYR A 340 -15.22 4.32 -12.51
C TYR A 340 -15.88 3.61 -13.71
N GLN A 341 -17.10 3.92 -14.12
CA GLN A 341 -17.83 3.17 -15.18
C GLN A 341 -17.28 3.35 -16.58
N GLU A 342 -16.87 4.55 -16.95
CA GLU A 342 -16.26 4.80 -18.30
C GLU A 342 -14.89 4.11 -18.48
N LEU A 343 -14.35 3.46 -17.44
CA LEU A 343 -13.08 2.74 -17.52
C LEU A 343 -13.21 1.33 -18.14
N SER A 344 -14.43 0.78 -18.20
CA SER A 344 -14.63 -0.59 -18.72
C SER A 344 -14.86 -0.65 -20.22
N GLU A 345 -15.39 0.40 -20.85
CA GLU A 345 -15.80 0.35 -22.26
C GLU A 345 -14.69 0.71 -23.27
N ASP A 346 -13.72 1.53 -22.87
CA ASP A 346 -12.64 2.00 -23.77
C ASP A 346 -11.39 1.11 -23.82
N GLN A 347 -11.31 0.05 -23.04
CA GLN A 347 -10.12 -0.82 -22.98
C GLN A 347 -10.34 -2.25 -23.52
N GLU A 348 -11.57 -2.59 -23.94
CA GLU A 348 -11.86 -3.83 -24.67
C GLU A 348 -11.76 -3.67 -26.20
N LYS A 349 -11.43 -2.47 -26.70
CA LYS A 349 -11.11 -2.17 -28.11
C LYS A 349 -9.61 -1.87 -28.24
#